data_d5b8e911012c4be7412e1302c4e1c798
#
_entry.id   d5b8e911012c4be7412e1302c4e1c798
#
_cell.length_a   1.000
_cell.length_b   1.000
_cell.length_c   1.000
_cell.angle_alpha   90.00
_cell.angle_beta   90.00
_cell.angle_gamma   90.00
#
_symmetry.space_group_name_H-M   'P 1'
#
loop_
_entity.id
_entity.type
_entity.pdbx_description
1 polymer ?
#
loop_
_entity_poly.entity_id
_entity_poly.type
_entity_poly.pdbx_seq_one_letter_code
_entity_poly.pdbx_strand_id
1 'polypeptide(L)'
;MNNFLAQFPWLDNPIRILIYFIVAMLVAFLLRRLAPWLVKLWRLAPHGQKPSPERQKTLHSLISSTINLVVFVAAILASITLFVKPDTLAWTLGLFGTAFVFGARLVIGDYLSGLSFLLGDTFSVGDKIEISGAPTIEGVVETINLRTTLLRSPSGELYIVPNGEIRVVRNFSRGKFSIANITLKLQASDLGTARTTLEALGGEAVTLLPDLIEPWKVTNLGGVIGQYTELTLIAKARLGKAAEMRPHLLALIQERLLEINIQLVS
;
A
#
# COMPACT_ATOMS: atom_id res chain seq x y z
N MET A 1 -48.77 23.56 29.68
CA MET A 1 -48.12 23.89 28.39
C MET A 1 -49.02 23.57 27.20
N ASN A 2 -49.80 22.45 27.23
CA ASN A 2 -50.68 22.06 26.11
C ASN A 2 -51.87 23.02 25.87
N ASN A 3 -52.42 23.70 26.88
CA ASN A 3 -53.56 24.60 26.70
C ASN A 3 -53.17 25.97 26.08
N PHE A 4 -51.94 26.42 26.26
CA PHE A 4 -51.48 27.69 25.68
C PHE A 4 -51.17 27.54 24.16
N LEU A 5 -50.54 26.42 23.76
CA LEU A 5 -50.24 26.12 22.36
C LEU A 5 -51.53 25.89 21.53
N ALA A 6 -52.58 25.38 22.14
CA ALA A 6 -53.86 25.21 21.48
C ALA A 6 -54.51 26.56 21.09
N GLN A 7 -54.18 27.65 21.78
CA GLN A 7 -54.68 29.00 21.44
C GLN A 7 -53.88 29.65 20.29
N PHE A 8 -52.64 29.22 20.05
CA PHE A 8 -51.76 29.78 18.99
C PHE A 8 -51.08 28.67 18.19
N PRO A 9 -51.80 27.95 17.33
CA PRO A 9 -51.23 26.79 16.59
C PRO A 9 -50.05 27.13 15.68
N TRP A 10 -49.94 28.40 15.26
CA TRP A 10 -48.81 28.86 14.43
C TRP A 10 -47.47 28.95 15.21
N LEU A 11 -47.50 28.94 16.57
CA LEU A 11 -46.31 28.93 17.40
C LEU A 11 -45.71 27.53 17.62
N ASP A 12 -46.45 26.46 17.33
CA ASP A 12 -46.03 25.08 17.63
C ASP A 12 -44.74 24.71 16.88
N ASN A 13 -44.68 24.93 15.58
CA ASN A 13 -43.47 24.65 14.77
C ASN A 13 -42.26 25.50 15.15
N PRO A 14 -42.36 26.84 15.30
CA PRO A 14 -41.24 27.66 15.80
C PRO A 14 -40.68 27.23 17.14
N ILE A 15 -41.57 26.85 18.08
CA ILE A 15 -41.13 26.39 19.41
C ILE A 15 -40.41 25.06 19.31
N ARG A 16 -40.89 24.09 18.51
CA ARG A 16 -40.21 22.83 18.25
C ARG A 16 -38.82 23.01 17.61
N ILE A 17 -38.74 23.88 16.63
CA ILE A 17 -37.46 24.24 16.00
C ILE A 17 -36.50 24.78 17.07
N LEU A 18 -36.93 25.74 17.88
CA LEU A 18 -36.12 26.32 18.96
C LEU A 18 -35.63 25.22 19.92
N ILE A 19 -36.53 24.29 20.32
CA ILE A 19 -36.15 23.16 21.17
C ILE A 19 -35.10 22.28 20.52
N TYR A 20 -35.21 21.95 19.22
CA TYR A 20 -34.21 21.14 18.49
C TYR A 20 -32.85 21.82 18.50
N PHE A 21 -32.76 23.14 18.26
CA PHE A 21 -31.51 23.88 18.32
C PHE A 21 -30.92 23.99 19.71
N ILE A 22 -31.75 24.16 20.74
CA ILE A 22 -31.30 24.18 22.15
C ILE A 22 -30.74 22.80 22.54
N VAL A 23 -31.44 21.72 22.20
CA VAL A 23 -30.97 20.34 22.45
C VAL A 23 -29.67 20.09 21.67
N ALA A 24 -29.59 20.50 20.40
CA ALA A 24 -28.39 20.38 19.59
C ALA A 24 -27.21 21.10 20.24
N MET A 25 -27.41 22.34 20.70
CA MET A 25 -26.36 23.12 21.38
C MET A 25 -25.88 22.44 22.66
N LEU A 26 -26.79 21.86 23.44
CA LEU A 26 -26.47 21.12 24.66
C LEU A 26 -25.69 19.83 24.35
N VAL A 27 -26.13 19.08 23.34
CA VAL A 27 -25.44 17.87 22.86
C VAL A 27 -24.04 18.22 22.33
N ALA A 28 -23.91 19.27 21.52
CA ALA A 28 -22.60 19.75 21.02
C ALA A 28 -21.68 20.16 22.18
N PHE A 29 -22.21 20.83 23.20
CA PHE A 29 -21.45 21.19 24.39
C PHE A 29 -20.95 19.95 25.15
N LEU A 30 -21.79 18.96 25.36
CA LEU A 30 -21.44 17.69 26.04
C LEU A 30 -20.38 16.91 25.23
N LEU A 31 -20.59 16.74 23.91
CA LEU A 31 -19.66 16.04 23.04
C LEU A 31 -18.29 16.73 22.97
N ARG A 32 -18.26 18.08 22.93
CA ARG A 32 -16.99 18.83 22.98
C ARG A 32 -16.26 18.64 24.30
N ARG A 33 -16.97 18.44 25.41
CA ARG A 33 -16.34 18.13 26.69
C ARG A 33 -15.71 16.73 26.71
N LEU A 34 -16.18 15.81 25.88
CA LEU A 34 -15.60 14.47 25.69
C LEU A 34 -14.44 14.44 24.65
N ALA A 35 -14.37 15.44 23.75
CA ALA A 35 -13.34 15.50 22.70
C ALA A 35 -11.89 15.37 23.21
N PRO A 36 -11.45 16.03 24.32
CA PRO A 36 -10.09 15.85 24.84
C PRO A 36 -9.83 14.43 25.33
N TRP A 37 -10.85 13.68 25.75
CA TRP A 37 -10.72 12.29 26.14
C TRP A 37 -10.49 11.38 24.93
N LEU A 38 -11.16 11.64 23.80
CA LEU A 38 -10.92 10.94 22.53
C LEU A 38 -9.50 11.17 22.01
N VAL A 39 -8.98 12.40 22.12
CA VAL A 39 -7.58 12.72 21.75
C VAL A 39 -6.57 12.00 22.67
N LYS A 40 -6.92 11.78 23.96
CA LYS A 40 -6.06 11.00 24.87
C LYS A 40 -6.00 9.52 24.50
N LEU A 41 -7.10 8.92 24.04
CA LEU A 41 -7.14 7.54 23.56
C LEU A 41 -6.18 7.32 22.38
N TRP A 42 -6.00 8.32 21.52
CA TRP A 42 -5.07 8.25 20.40
C TRP A 42 -3.59 8.23 20.85
N ARG A 43 -3.29 8.63 22.08
CA ARG A 43 -1.94 8.52 22.69
C ARG A 43 -1.56 7.08 23.06
N LEU A 44 -2.50 6.16 23.05
CA LEU A 44 -2.28 4.73 23.33
C LEU A 44 -1.83 3.95 22.08
N ALA A 45 -1.75 4.58 20.90
CA ALA A 45 -1.22 3.95 19.69
C ALA A 45 0.30 3.74 19.83
N PRO A 46 0.81 2.50 19.71
CA PRO A 46 2.14 2.13 20.18
C PRO A 46 3.33 2.66 19.35
N HIS A 47 3.11 3.38 18.25
CA HIS A 47 4.17 3.85 17.34
C HIS A 47 4.07 5.32 16.91
N GLY A 48 3.32 6.14 17.62
CA GLY A 48 3.14 7.56 17.28
C GLY A 48 4.17 8.46 17.96
N GLN A 49 5.01 9.16 17.21
CA GLN A 49 5.71 10.33 17.72
C GLN A 49 4.68 11.29 18.32
N LYS A 50 4.97 11.83 19.52
CA LYS A 50 4.07 12.80 20.18
C LYS A 50 3.77 13.95 19.21
N PRO A 51 2.50 14.17 18.83
CA PRO A 51 2.18 15.24 17.92
C PRO A 51 2.62 16.58 18.49
N SER A 52 3.15 17.47 17.65
CA SER A 52 3.56 18.81 18.06
C SER A 52 2.39 19.56 18.72
N PRO A 53 2.64 20.49 19.64
CA PRO A 53 1.57 21.26 20.30
C PRO A 53 0.62 21.96 19.31
N GLU A 54 1.15 22.40 18.18
CA GLU A 54 0.38 23.03 17.09
C GLU A 54 -0.56 22.02 16.42
N ARG A 55 -0.07 20.82 16.14
CA ARG A 55 -0.89 19.73 15.57
C ARG A 55 -2.01 19.30 16.52
N GLN A 56 -1.74 19.28 17.84
CA GLN A 56 -2.78 19.00 18.83
C GLN A 56 -3.89 20.05 18.84
N LYS A 57 -3.55 21.33 18.74
CA LYS A 57 -4.53 22.44 18.65
C LYS A 57 -5.38 22.31 17.38
N THR A 58 -4.75 22.03 16.24
CA THR A 58 -5.45 21.84 14.96
C THR A 58 -6.42 20.66 15.02
N LEU A 59 -5.99 19.51 15.56
CA LEU A 59 -6.83 18.33 15.73
C LEU A 59 -8.01 18.61 16.65
N HIS A 60 -7.79 19.27 17.78
CA HIS A 60 -8.87 19.64 18.69
C HIS A 60 -9.87 20.61 18.03
N SER A 61 -9.39 21.58 17.28
CA SER A 61 -10.22 22.51 16.51
C SER A 61 -11.04 21.79 15.45
N LEU A 62 -10.42 20.88 14.70
CA LEU A 62 -11.10 20.07 13.67
C LEU A 62 -12.19 19.18 14.27
N ILE A 63 -11.89 18.45 15.36
CA ILE A 63 -12.88 17.60 16.05
C ILE A 63 -14.05 18.44 16.55
N SER A 64 -13.78 19.58 17.21
CA SER A 64 -14.82 20.46 17.73
C SER A 64 -15.69 21.04 16.61
N SER A 65 -15.08 21.45 15.49
CA SER A 65 -15.81 21.98 14.32
C SER A 65 -16.65 20.91 13.66
N THR A 66 -16.13 19.68 13.54
CA THR A 66 -16.89 18.54 12.98
C THR A 66 -18.08 18.17 13.86
N ILE A 67 -17.89 18.12 15.18
CA ILE A 67 -19.01 17.89 16.13
C ILE A 67 -20.09 18.95 15.94
N ASN A 68 -19.71 20.23 15.90
CA ASN A 68 -20.66 21.32 15.69
C ASN A 68 -21.42 21.19 14.36
N LEU A 69 -20.68 20.90 13.28
CA LEU A 69 -21.28 20.73 11.96
C LEU A 69 -22.30 19.59 11.93
N VAL A 70 -21.93 18.40 12.46
CA VAL A 70 -22.81 17.22 12.48
C VAL A 70 -24.07 17.47 13.31
N VAL A 71 -23.89 18.03 14.51
CA VAL A 71 -25.03 18.29 15.40
C VAL A 71 -25.95 19.38 14.86
N PHE A 72 -25.38 20.41 14.22
CA PHE A 72 -26.15 21.48 13.60
C PHE A 72 -26.94 20.98 12.38
N VAL A 73 -26.31 20.18 11.53
CA VAL A 73 -26.98 19.54 10.40
C VAL A 73 -28.10 18.62 10.87
N ALA A 74 -27.88 17.85 11.93
CA ALA A 74 -28.93 17.00 12.52
C ALA A 74 -30.12 17.83 13.02
N ALA A 75 -29.89 18.99 13.67
CA ALA A 75 -30.96 19.89 14.10
C ALA A 75 -31.73 20.50 12.91
N ILE A 76 -31.04 20.85 11.83
CA ILE A 76 -31.70 21.33 10.61
C ILE A 76 -32.55 20.22 10.01
N LEU A 77 -32.03 19.00 9.87
CA LEU A 77 -32.78 17.86 9.35
C LEU A 77 -34.03 17.54 10.21
N ALA A 78 -33.86 17.54 11.55
CA ALA A 78 -34.97 17.38 12.46
C ALA A 78 -36.03 18.50 12.30
N SER A 79 -35.60 19.73 12.04
CA SER A 79 -36.52 20.84 11.79
C SER A 79 -37.29 20.69 10.47
N ILE A 80 -36.63 20.16 9.42
CA ILE A 80 -37.23 19.93 8.10
C ILE A 80 -38.37 18.87 8.21
N THR A 81 -38.25 17.88 9.11
CA THR A 81 -39.31 16.86 9.29
C THR A 81 -40.66 17.44 9.76
N LEU A 82 -40.68 18.68 10.29
CA LEU A 82 -41.92 19.37 10.65
C LEU A 82 -42.71 19.86 9.42
N PHE A 83 -42.03 20.01 8.26
CA PHE A 83 -42.62 20.56 7.05
C PHE A 83 -42.67 19.53 5.90
N VAL A 84 -41.81 18.55 5.92
CA VAL A 84 -41.63 17.54 4.88
C VAL A 84 -41.91 16.16 5.44
N LYS A 85 -42.59 15.32 4.68
CA LYS A 85 -42.84 13.93 5.07
C LYS A 85 -41.53 13.20 5.27
N PRO A 86 -41.40 12.36 6.33
CA PRO A 86 -40.18 11.60 6.62
C PRO A 86 -39.69 10.77 5.43
N ASP A 87 -40.61 10.16 4.66
CA ASP A 87 -40.27 9.37 3.48
C ASP A 87 -39.56 10.20 2.38
N THR A 88 -40.08 11.41 2.11
CA THR A 88 -39.46 12.32 1.14
C THR A 88 -38.07 12.74 1.59
N LEU A 89 -37.92 13.02 2.89
CA LEU A 89 -36.60 13.37 3.44
C LEU A 89 -35.63 12.18 3.35
N ALA A 90 -36.08 10.96 3.64
CA ALA A 90 -35.27 9.75 3.54
C ALA A 90 -34.78 9.50 2.11
N TRP A 91 -35.67 9.63 1.10
CA TRP A 91 -35.29 9.51 -0.32
C TRP A 91 -34.27 10.58 -0.74
N THR A 92 -34.48 11.82 -0.30
CA THR A 92 -33.57 12.92 -0.61
C THR A 92 -32.20 12.69 0.02
N LEU A 93 -32.14 12.31 1.30
CA LEU A 93 -30.89 11.98 2.00
C LEU A 93 -30.20 10.78 1.38
N GLY A 94 -30.95 9.77 0.92
CA GLY A 94 -30.41 8.61 0.21
C GLY A 94 -29.71 9.02 -1.09
N LEU A 95 -30.33 9.90 -1.88
CA LEU A 95 -29.72 10.41 -3.12
C LEU A 95 -28.44 11.22 -2.85
N PHE A 96 -28.49 12.17 -1.90
CA PHE A 96 -27.31 12.95 -1.52
C PHE A 96 -26.23 12.08 -0.90
N GLY A 97 -26.60 11.10 -0.05
CA GLY A 97 -25.68 10.14 0.55
C GLY A 97 -24.96 9.32 -0.51
N THR A 98 -25.66 8.85 -1.52
CA THR A 98 -25.10 8.12 -2.65
C THR A 98 -24.09 8.99 -3.40
N ALA A 99 -24.43 10.22 -3.75
CA ALA A 99 -23.52 11.15 -4.41
C ALA A 99 -22.26 11.42 -3.56
N PHE A 100 -22.44 11.58 -2.24
CA PHE A 100 -21.32 11.77 -1.31
C PHE A 100 -20.39 10.55 -1.26
N VAL A 101 -20.94 9.32 -1.20
CA VAL A 101 -20.14 8.07 -1.20
C VAL A 101 -19.32 7.96 -2.49
N PHE A 102 -19.90 8.31 -3.65
CA PHE A 102 -19.15 8.34 -4.92
C PHE A 102 -18.00 9.35 -4.88
N GLY A 103 -18.22 10.54 -4.33
CA GLY A 103 -17.16 11.55 -4.16
C GLY A 103 -16.07 11.13 -3.17
N ALA A 104 -16.44 10.43 -2.10
CA ALA A 104 -15.51 9.96 -1.07
C ALA A 104 -14.85 8.60 -1.37
N ARG A 105 -15.17 7.97 -2.51
CA ARG A 105 -14.76 6.60 -2.87
C ARG A 105 -13.26 6.36 -2.73
N LEU A 106 -12.41 7.30 -3.16
CA LEU A 106 -10.96 7.16 -3.07
C LEU A 106 -10.49 7.08 -1.62
N VAL A 107 -11.00 7.97 -0.77
CA VAL A 107 -10.63 8.00 0.66
C VAL A 107 -11.09 6.73 1.36
N ILE A 108 -12.34 6.30 1.13
CA ILE A 108 -12.87 5.06 1.69
C ILE A 108 -12.04 3.86 1.21
N GLY A 109 -11.66 3.83 -0.08
CA GLY A 109 -10.79 2.82 -0.66
C GLY A 109 -9.44 2.73 0.05
N ASP A 110 -8.80 3.87 0.36
CA ASP A 110 -7.53 3.89 1.09
C ASP A 110 -7.63 3.21 2.46
N TYR A 111 -8.69 3.51 3.23
CA TYR A 111 -8.91 2.91 4.55
C TYR A 111 -9.21 1.42 4.49
N LEU A 112 -10.04 0.98 3.54
CA LEU A 112 -10.39 -0.43 3.36
C LEU A 112 -9.18 -1.24 2.93
N SER A 113 -8.37 -0.71 2.00
CA SER A 113 -7.12 -1.35 1.57
C SER A 113 -6.11 -1.44 2.72
N GLY A 114 -5.93 -0.36 3.49
CA GLY A 114 -5.04 -0.37 4.66
C GLY A 114 -5.45 -1.38 5.71
N LEU A 115 -6.74 -1.49 6.02
CA LEU A 115 -7.27 -2.51 6.91
C LEU A 115 -7.00 -3.92 6.36
N SER A 116 -7.21 -4.13 5.06
CA SER A 116 -6.92 -5.39 4.39
C SER A 116 -5.44 -5.77 4.46
N PHE A 117 -4.52 -4.83 4.29
CA PHE A 117 -3.07 -5.10 4.41
C PHE A 117 -2.67 -5.48 5.83
N LEU A 118 -3.22 -4.79 6.85
CA LEU A 118 -2.95 -5.07 8.25
C LEU A 118 -3.50 -6.41 8.71
N LEU A 119 -4.70 -6.80 8.26
CA LEU A 119 -5.34 -8.05 8.64
C LEU A 119 -4.86 -9.23 7.79
N GLY A 120 -4.58 -9.00 6.50
CA GLY A 120 -4.21 -10.03 5.53
C GLY A 120 -2.72 -10.35 5.49
N ASP A 121 -1.88 -9.63 6.25
CA ASP A 121 -0.42 -9.78 6.25
C ASP A 121 0.19 -9.82 4.84
N THR A 122 -0.30 -8.95 3.95
CA THR A 122 0.14 -8.89 2.54
C THR A 122 1.63 -8.56 2.45
N PHE A 123 2.09 -7.63 3.26
CA PHE A 123 3.50 -7.28 3.49
C PHE A 123 3.64 -6.67 4.89
N SER A 124 4.84 -6.65 5.44
CA SER A 124 5.14 -6.16 6.79
C SER A 124 6.16 -5.03 6.76
N VAL A 125 6.25 -4.29 7.87
CA VAL A 125 7.32 -3.31 8.08
C VAL A 125 8.68 -4.02 8.01
N GLY A 126 9.59 -3.48 7.21
CA GLY A 126 10.90 -4.06 6.90
C GLY A 126 10.92 -4.89 5.60
N ASP A 127 9.77 -5.26 5.03
CA ASP A 127 9.76 -5.93 3.73
C ASP A 127 10.21 -4.98 2.61
N LYS A 128 11.05 -5.48 1.72
CA LYS A 128 11.37 -4.82 0.46
C LYS A 128 10.31 -5.17 -0.56
N ILE A 129 9.59 -4.18 -1.05
CA ILE A 129 8.49 -4.34 -2.00
C ILE A 129 8.63 -3.41 -3.20
N GLU A 130 7.99 -3.81 -4.29
CA GLU A 130 7.76 -3.01 -5.47
C GLU A 130 6.25 -2.87 -5.67
N ILE A 131 5.78 -1.65 -5.80
CA ILE A 131 4.39 -1.33 -6.14
C ILE A 131 4.34 -1.04 -7.62
N SER A 132 3.61 -1.87 -8.36
CA SER A 132 3.42 -1.66 -9.79
C SER A 132 2.42 -0.55 -10.04
N GLY A 133 2.82 0.46 -10.81
CA GLY A 133 2.01 1.62 -11.15
C GLY A 133 2.77 2.56 -12.09
N ALA A 134 2.25 3.74 -12.31
CA ALA A 134 2.95 4.78 -13.05
C ALA A 134 3.11 6.02 -12.14
N PRO A 135 4.27 6.21 -11.51
CA PRO A 135 5.51 5.42 -11.63
C PRO A 135 5.50 4.12 -10.81
N THR A 136 6.37 3.16 -11.16
CA THR A 136 6.68 2.02 -10.31
C THR A 136 7.54 2.48 -9.14
N ILE A 137 7.16 2.08 -7.92
CA ILE A 137 7.83 2.49 -6.68
C ILE A 137 8.44 1.26 -6.02
N GLU A 138 9.77 1.26 -5.83
CA GLU A 138 10.49 0.21 -5.10
C GLU A 138 11.05 0.79 -3.80
N GLY A 139 10.94 0.05 -2.70
CA GLY A 139 11.47 0.48 -1.41
C GLY A 139 11.25 -0.52 -0.30
N VAL A 140 11.77 -0.16 0.89
CA VAL A 140 11.53 -0.89 2.14
C VAL A 140 10.36 -0.24 2.86
N VAL A 141 9.42 -1.05 3.32
CA VAL A 141 8.26 -0.58 4.08
C VAL A 141 8.72 -0.07 5.45
N GLU A 142 8.55 1.22 5.72
CA GLU A 142 8.85 1.81 7.04
C GLU A 142 7.64 1.81 7.97
N THR A 143 6.46 2.08 7.43
CA THR A 143 5.23 2.18 8.24
C THR A 143 4.02 1.85 7.39
N ILE A 144 3.07 1.13 7.97
CA ILE A 144 1.75 0.85 7.40
C ILE A 144 0.73 1.55 8.29
N ASN A 145 0.09 2.59 7.78
CA ASN A 145 -1.03 3.25 8.42
C ASN A 145 -2.34 2.79 7.78
N LEU A 146 -3.47 3.12 8.39
CA LEU A 146 -4.79 2.80 7.82
C LEU A 146 -5.04 3.43 6.44
N ARG A 147 -4.49 4.60 6.17
CA ARG A 147 -4.71 5.32 4.90
C ARG A 147 -3.52 5.24 3.95
N THR A 148 -2.30 5.21 4.47
CA THR A 148 -1.07 5.33 3.68
C THR A 148 -0.03 4.33 4.11
N THR A 149 0.75 3.83 3.17
CA THR A 149 1.97 3.05 3.40
C THR A 149 3.18 3.92 3.06
N LEU A 150 4.19 3.91 3.92
CA LEU A 150 5.44 4.64 3.77
C LEU A 150 6.54 3.69 3.32
N LEU A 151 7.19 4.02 2.20
CA LEU A 151 8.32 3.24 1.66
C LEU A 151 9.56 4.11 1.54
N ARG A 152 10.70 3.58 2.03
CA ARG A 152 12.01 4.18 1.82
C ARG A 152 12.64 3.61 0.56
N SER A 153 12.86 4.47 -0.43
CA SER A 153 13.59 4.14 -1.67
C SER A 153 15.06 3.78 -1.37
N PRO A 154 15.71 2.99 -2.22
CA PRO A 154 17.16 2.76 -2.14
C PRO A 154 18.00 4.03 -2.23
N SER A 155 17.49 5.08 -2.88
CA SER A 155 18.14 6.41 -2.98
C SER A 155 17.90 7.29 -1.73
N GLY A 156 17.05 6.85 -0.79
CA GLY A 156 16.82 7.51 0.50
C GLY A 156 15.53 8.32 0.59
N GLU A 157 14.81 8.55 -0.51
CA GLU A 157 13.54 9.29 -0.50
C GLU A 157 12.43 8.47 0.18
N LEU A 158 11.51 9.19 0.80
CA LEU A 158 10.32 8.61 1.42
C LEU A 158 9.11 8.79 0.51
N TYR A 159 8.57 7.68 0.02
CA TYR A 159 7.30 7.65 -0.68
C TYR A 159 6.14 7.46 0.30
N ILE A 160 5.14 8.32 0.21
CA ILE A 160 3.88 8.23 0.96
C ILE A 160 2.80 7.82 -0.02
N VAL A 161 2.47 6.54 -0.02
CA VAL A 161 1.55 5.95 -1.00
C VAL A 161 0.18 5.75 -0.36
N PRO A 162 -0.90 6.32 -0.94
CA PRO A 162 -2.27 5.99 -0.53
C PRO A 162 -2.54 4.50 -0.70
N ASN A 163 -3.11 3.84 0.30
CA ASN A 163 -3.29 2.39 0.28
C ASN A 163 -4.21 1.92 -0.86
N GLY A 164 -5.19 2.73 -1.26
CA GLY A 164 -6.09 2.45 -2.39
C GLY A 164 -5.43 2.44 -3.76
N GLU A 165 -4.23 3.02 -3.88
CA GLU A 165 -3.42 2.98 -5.11
C GLU A 165 -2.54 1.73 -5.20
N ILE A 166 -2.35 1.01 -4.08
CA ILE A 166 -1.56 -0.21 -4.02
C ILE A 166 -2.42 -1.38 -4.49
N ARG A 167 -2.31 -1.72 -5.78
CA ARG A 167 -3.11 -2.80 -6.40
C ARG A 167 -2.31 -4.07 -6.62
N VAL A 168 -1.05 -3.94 -7.01
CA VAL A 168 -0.16 -5.05 -7.28
C VAL A 168 1.13 -4.81 -6.51
N VAL A 169 1.51 -5.77 -5.67
CA VAL A 169 2.73 -5.74 -4.87
C VAL A 169 3.60 -6.92 -5.25
N ARG A 170 4.85 -6.64 -5.58
CA ARG A 170 5.90 -7.65 -5.69
C ARG A 170 6.73 -7.59 -4.41
N ASN A 171 6.69 -8.64 -3.60
CA ASN A 171 7.42 -8.72 -2.35
C ASN A 171 8.73 -9.48 -2.54
N PHE A 172 9.88 -8.79 -2.40
CA PHE A 172 11.20 -9.37 -2.53
C PHE A 172 11.69 -10.06 -1.25
N SER A 173 11.03 -9.78 -0.11
CA SER A 173 11.41 -10.36 1.19
C SER A 173 10.72 -11.68 1.49
N ARG A 174 9.63 -12.01 0.79
CA ARG A 174 8.81 -13.22 1.02
C ARG A 174 8.90 -14.26 -0.08
N GLY A 175 9.83 -14.12 -1.01
CA GLY A 175 10.09 -15.12 -2.05
C GLY A 175 10.80 -16.35 -1.47
N LYS A 176 10.72 -17.48 -2.19
CA LYS A 176 11.45 -18.70 -1.83
C LYS A 176 12.89 -18.69 -2.35
N PHE A 177 13.13 -17.98 -3.44
CA PHE A 177 14.44 -17.85 -4.11
C PHE A 177 14.49 -16.59 -4.97
N SER A 178 15.68 -16.19 -5.36
CA SER A 178 15.94 -15.16 -6.36
C SER A 178 16.56 -15.78 -7.60
N ILE A 179 16.26 -15.24 -8.79
CA ILE A 179 16.81 -15.75 -10.05
C ILE A 179 17.96 -14.85 -10.48
N ALA A 180 19.13 -15.46 -10.73
CA ALA A 180 20.25 -14.84 -11.40
C ALA A 180 20.30 -15.36 -12.85
N ASN A 181 20.02 -14.51 -13.82
CA ASN A 181 20.17 -14.82 -15.23
C ASN A 181 21.51 -14.29 -15.72
N ILE A 182 22.27 -15.16 -16.43
CA ILE A 182 23.51 -14.81 -17.10
C ILE A 182 23.35 -15.18 -18.56
N THR A 183 23.44 -14.20 -19.45
CA THR A 183 23.44 -14.43 -20.89
C THR A 183 24.87 -14.32 -21.39
N LEU A 184 25.32 -15.36 -22.03
CA LEU A 184 26.65 -15.49 -22.62
C LEU A 184 26.51 -15.42 -24.14
N LYS A 185 27.37 -14.65 -24.79
CA LYS A 185 27.48 -14.60 -26.25
C LYS A 185 28.72 -15.35 -26.69
N LEU A 186 28.58 -16.32 -27.54
CA LEU A 186 29.65 -17.21 -27.97
C LEU A 186 29.53 -17.56 -29.49
N GLN A 187 30.56 -18.14 -30.06
CA GLN A 187 30.50 -18.59 -31.44
C GLN A 187 29.52 -19.78 -31.57
N ALA A 188 28.78 -19.80 -32.67
CA ALA A 188 27.79 -20.86 -32.91
C ALA A 188 28.42 -22.26 -33.02
N SER A 189 29.68 -22.32 -33.47
CA SER A 189 30.49 -23.58 -33.50
C SER A 189 30.71 -24.18 -32.14
N ASP A 190 30.81 -23.37 -31.11
CA ASP A 190 31.19 -23.77 -29.75
C ASP A 190 29.98 -24.10 -28.87
N LEU A 191 28.74 -23.84 -29.35
CA LEU A 191 27.50 -23.97 -28.60
C LEU A 191 27.33 -25.36 -27.96
N GLY A 192 27.62 -26.42 -28.70
CA GLY A 192 27.45 -27.80 -28.20
C GLY A 192 28.38 -28.09 -27.04
N THR A 193 29.67 -27.77 -27.20
CA THR A 193 30.71 -27.98 -26.20
C THR A 193 30.49 -27.10 -24.97
N ALA A 194 30.20 -25.81 -25.20
CA ALA A 194 29.90 -24.88 -24.11
C ALA A 194 28.69 -25.33 -23.28
N ARG A 195 27.60 -25.77 -23.91
CA ARG A 195 26.40 -26.24 -23.24
C ARG A 195 26.70 -27.45 -22.36
N THR A 196 27.36 -28.48 -22.89
CA THR A 196 27.68 -29.70 -22.15
C THR A 196 28.59 -29.40 -20.95
N THR A 197 29.60 -28.57 -21.14
CA THR A 197 30.52 -28.14 -20.06
C THR A 197 29.79 -27.35 -18.99
N LEU A 198 28.92 -26.41 -19.37
CA LEU A 198 28.18 -25.60 -18.41
C LEU A 198 27.10 -26.38 -17.68
N GLU A 199 26.47 -27.36 -18.30
CA GLU A 199 25.54 -28.27 -17.63
C GLU A 199 26.27 -29.13 -16.57
N ALA A 200 27.47 -29.65 -16.89
CA ALA A 200 28.30 -30.37 -15.92
C ALA A 200 28.77 -29.48 -14.77
N LEU A 201 29.27 -28.28 -15.09
CA LEU A 201 29.70 -27.29 -14.10
C LEU A 201 28.58 -26.91 -13.14
N GLY A 202 27.32 -26.90 -13.60
CA GLY A 202 26.17 -26.59 -12.76
C GLY A 202 26.05 -27.49 -11.53
N GLY A 203 26.39 -28.77 -11.67
CA GLY A 203 26.43 -29.72 -10.55
C GLY A 203 27.54 -29.40 -9.55
N GLU A 204 28.75 -29.09 -10.02
CA GLU A 204 29.89 -28.72 -9.19
C GLU A 204 29.67 -27.36 -8.48
N ALA A 205 29.06 -26.43 -9.18
CA ALA A 205 28.85 -25.07 -8.69
C ALA A 205 28.00 -24.98 -7.42
N VAL A 206 27.10 -25.93 -7.20
CA VAL A 206 26.30 -25.98 -5.95
C VAL A 206 27.17 -26.17 -4.70
N THR A 207 28.32 -26.86 -4.86
CA THR A 207 29.26 -27.05 -3.76
C THR A 207 30.22 -25.87 -3.59
N LEU A 208 30.49 -25.15 -4.68
CA LEU A 208 31.41 -24.01 -4.71
C LEU A 208 30.75 -22.68 -4.29
N LEU A 209 29.45 -22.56 -4.55
CA LEU A 209 28.68 -21.35 -4.32
C LEU A 209 27.56 -21.58 -3.28
N PRO A 210 27.79 -21.18 -2.02
CA PRO A 210 26.85 -21.48 -0.91
C PRO A 210 25.44 -20.92 -1.09
N ASP A 211 25.31 -19.87 -1.90
CA ASP A 211 24.02 -19.21 -2.16
C ASP A 211 23.29 -19.78 -3.38
N LEU A 212 23.87 -20.72 -4.11
CA LEU A 212 23.22 -21.46 -5.20
C LEU A 212 22.41 -22.60 -4.61
N ILE A 213 21.10 -22.63 -4.88
CA ILE A 213 20.18 -23.62 -4.28
C ILE A 213 20.21 -24.97 -5.02
N GLU A 214 20.31 -24.92 -6.35
CA GLU A 214 20.27 -26.09 -7.22
C GLU A 214 21.13 -25.81 -8.48
N PRO A 215 21.54 -26.83 -9.22
CA PRO A 215 22.24 -26.64 -10.49
C PRO A 215 21.45 -25.72 -11.40
N TRP A 216 22.15 -24.79 -12.05
CA TRP A 216 21.50 -23.91 -13.01
C TRP A 216 20.97 -24.65 -14.24
N LYS A 217 19.97 -24.04 -14.88
CA LYS A 217 19.45 -24.53 -16.17
C LYS A 217 20.10 -23.75 -17.30
N VAL A 218 20.62 -24.47 -18.28
CA VAL A 218 21.15 -23.90 -19.50
C VAL A 218 20.04 -23.87 -20.55
N THR A 219 19.74 -22.69 -21.07
CA THR A 219 18.66 -22.50 -22.06
C THR A 219 19.20 -21.68 -23.23
N ASN A 220 18.95 -22.14 -24.44
CA ASN A 220 19.23 -21.33 -25.63
C ASN A 220 17.94 -20.56 -25.97
N LEU A 221 17.87 -19.27 -25.60
CA LEU A 221 16.74 -18.41 -25.90
C LEU A 221 16.94 -17.60 -27.18
N GLY A 222 18.16 -17.50 -27.66
CA GLY A 222 18.52 -16.76 -28.88
C GLY A 222 18.65 -17.71 -30.08
N GLY A 223 18.16 -17.29 -31.23
CA GLY A 223 18.51 -17.91 -32.50
C GLY A 223 19.96 -17.61 -32.85
N VAL A 224 20.52 -18.37 -33.79
CA VAL A 224 21.83 -18.08 -34.38
C VAL A 224 21.70 -16.81 -35.23
N ILE A 225 22.38 -15.74 -34.82
CA ILE A 225 22.47 -14.49 -35.58
C ILE A 225 23.89 -14.40 -36.19
N GLY A 226 24.01 -14.78 -37.44
CA GLY A 226 25.30 -14.85 -38.12
C GLY A 226 26.18 -15.96 -37.53
N GLN A 227 27.39 -15.60 -37.06
CA GLN A 227 28.34 -16.52 -36.46
C GLN A 227 28.21 -16.69 -34.94
N TYR A 228 27.29 -15.96 -34.31
CA TYR A 228 27.18 -15.91 -32.86
C TYR A 228 25.82 -16.45 -32.39
N THR A 229 25.82 -16.94 -31.18
CA THR A 229 24.62 -17.41 -30.50
C THR A 229 24.62 -16.96 -29.04
N GLU A 230 23.44 -16.85 -28.42
CA GLU A 230 23.28 -16.51 -27.03
C GLU A 230 22.86 -17.74 -26.21
N LEU A 231 23.58 -17.97 -25.13
CA LEU A 231 23.29 -19.02 -24.16
C LEU A 231 22.94 -18.39 -22.83
N THR A 232 21.75 -18.69 -22.30
CA THR A 232 21.29 -18.12 -21.03
C THR A 232 21.31 -19.20 -19.95
N LEU A 233 21.99 -18.89 -18.85
CA LEU A 233 21.98 -19.69 -17.64
C LEU A 233 21.01 -19.07 -16.64
N ILE A 234 20.13 -19.91 -16.11
CA ILE A 234 19.13 -19.52 -15.11
C ILE A 234 19.50 -20.21 -13.79
N ALA A 235 20.07 -19.43 -12.87
CA ALA A 235 20.50 -19.91 -11.57
C ALA A 235 19.55 -19.47 -10.45
N LYS A 236 19.15 -20.40 -9.58
CA LYS A 236 18.33 -20.10 -8.41
C LYS A 236 19.24 -19.86 -7.21
N ALA A 237 19.28 -18.62 -6.75
CA ALA A 237 19.99 -18.20 -5.56
C ALA A 237 19.08 -18.17 -4.33
N ARG A 238 19.66 -18.20 -3.15
CA ARG A 238 18.94 -17.85 -1.94
C ARG A 238 18.29 -16.48 -2.07
N LEU A 239 17.15 -16.30 -1.40
CA LEU A 239 16.38 -15.07 -1.50
C LEU A 239 17.26 -13.82 -1.22
N GLY A 240 17.19 -12.84 -2.11
CA GLY A 240 17.97 -11.60 -2.04
C GLY A 240 19.43 -11.71 -2.50
N LYS A 241 19.97 -12.92 -2.71
CA LYS A 241 21.39 -13.14 -3.02
C LYS A 241 21.75 -13.19 -4.51
N ALA A 242 20.77 -13.10 -5.41
CA ALA A 242 21.02 -13.18 -6.86
C ALA A 242 21.98 -12.13 -7.39
N ALA A 243 21.91 -10.90 -6.91
CA ALA A 243 22.78 -9.80 -7.34
C ALA A 243 24.24 -10.01 -6.90
N GLU A 244 24.45 -10.44 -5.66
CA GLU A 244 25.78 -10.75 -5.12
C GLU A 244 26.39 -11.98 -5.78
N MET A 245 25.57 -12.98 -6.09
CA MET A 245 26.01 -14.24 -6.69
C MET A 245 26.39 -14.07 -8.17
N ARG A 246 25.76 -13.16 -8.90
CA ARG A 246 25.98 -12.98 -10.35
C ARG A 246 27.45 -12.80 -10.76
N PRO A 247 28.27 -11.93 -10.12
CA PRO A 247 29.70 -11.80 -10.45
C PRO A 247 30.48 -13.11 -10.23
N HIS A 248 30.20 -13.83 -9.13
CA HIS A 248 30.86 -15.09 -8.82
C HIS A 248 30.52 -16.19 -9.83
N LEU A 249 29.24 -16.28 -10.22
CA LEU A 249 28.80 -17.16 -11.30
C LEU A 249 29.50 -16.85 -12.60
N LEU A 250 29.58 -15.57 -12.96
CA LEU A 250 30.22 -15.15 -14.22
C LEU A 250 31.72 -15.50 -14.23
N ALA A 251 32.41 -15.26 -13.10
CA ALA A 251 33.85 -15.61 -12.99
C ALA A 251 34.08 -17.11 -13.14
N LEU A 252 33.28 -17.94 -12.43
CA LEU A 252 33.38 -19.39 -12.49
C LEU A 252 33.11 -19.94 -13.91
N ILE A 253 32.11 -19.38 -14.59
CA ILE A 253 31.77 -19.72 -15.97
C ILE A 253 32.90 -19.33 -16.94
N GLN A 254 33.45 -18.14 -16.79
CA GLN A 254 34.53 -17.65 -17.64
C GLN A 254 35.80 -18.51 -17.49
N GLU A 255 36.17 -18.82 -16.24
CA GLU A 255 37.31 -19.69 -15.96
C GLU A 255 37.17 -21.04 -16.65
N ARG A 256 36.01 -21.70 -16.50
CA ARG A 256 35.76 -23.03 -17.09
C ARG A 256 35.70 -23.01 -18.61
N LEU A 257 35.15 -21.96 -19.23
CA LEU A 257 35.11 -21.84 -20.68
C LEU A 257 36.51 -21.54 -21.27
N LEU A 258 37.37 -20.80 -20.57
CA LEU A 258 38.75 -20.54 -20.97
C LEU A 258 39.58 -21.82 -20.94
N GLU A 259 39.39 -22.73 -20.01
CA GLU A 259 40.05 -24.04 -19.94
C GLU A 259 39.86 -24.87 -21.22
N ILE A 260 38.72 -24.72 -21.88
CA ILE A 260 38.40 -25.41 -23.15
C ILE A 260 38.53 -24.53 -24.38
N ASN A 261 39.30 -23.40 -24.27
CA ASN A 261 39.56 -22.44 -25.33
C ASN A 261 38.32 -21.76 -25.96
N ILE A 262 37.19 -21.68 -25.22
CA ILE A 262 36.01 -20.94 -25.66
C ILE A 262 36.07 -19.52 -25.11
N GLN A 263 36.06 -18.53 -26.01
CA GLN A 263 36.06 -17.11 -25.65
C GLN A 263 34.65 -16.54 -25.73
N LEU A 264 34.27 -15.80 -24.70
CA LEU A 264 33.02 -15.02 -24.71
C LEU A 264 33.20 -13.78 -25.57
N VAL A 265 32.19 -13.48 -26.37
CA VAL A 265 32.15 -12.29 -27.20
C VAL A 265 31.54 -11.14 -26.41
N SER A 266 32.24 -10.02 -26.32
CA SER A 266 31.77 -8.82 -25.62
C SER A 266 30.61 -8.12 -26.34
#